data_921946b7f8de2c5ff44fa9d5a0ea971c
#
_entry.id   921946b7f8de2c5ff44fa9d5a0ea971c
#
_cell.length_a   1.000
_cell.length_b   1.000
_cell.length_c   1.000
_cell.angle_alpha   90.00
_cell.angle_beta   90.00
_cell.angle_gamma   90.00
#
_symmetry.space_group_name_H-M   'P 1'
#
loop_
_entity.id
_entity.type
_entity.pdbx_description
1 polymer ?
#
loop_
_entity_poly.entity_id
_entity_poly.type
_entity_poly.pdbx_seq_one_letter_code
_entity_poly.pdbx_strand_id
1 'polypeptide(L)'
;MKMANMDDYFDVVIVGTGAAGLYCALNLPARYRILLLTKQKADESDSFLAQGGICMQHGEADYRPFFDDTMRAGHYENNPATVDLMIRSSNSIIRDLVRRGVRFARDDHGALRFTREGAHSRPRILFHEDITGHEITQTLLNEVLRCENIE
;
A
#
# COMPACT_ATOMS: atom_id res chain seq x y z
N MET A 1 0.35 12.07 -19.97
CA MET A 1 -0.96 11.42 -19.73
C MET A 1 -1.84 11.71 -20.95
N LYS A 2 -2.18 10.69 -21.73
CA LYS A 2 -3.15 10.84 -22.84
C LYS A 2 -4.54 11.05 -22.22
N MET A 3 -5.31 11.96 -22.77
CA MET A 3 -6.74 12.01 -22.48
C MET A 3 -7.41 10.83 -23.20
N ALA A 4 -8.11 9.97 -22.44
CA ALA A 4 -8.90 8.89 -23.02
C ALA A 4 -9.98 9.47 -23.93
N ASN A 5 -10.13 8.92 -25.14
CA ASN A 5 -11.23 9.28 -26.02
C ASN A 5 -12.52 8.65 -25.49
N MET A 6 -13.66 9.30 -25.68
CA MET A 6 -14.98 8.79 -25.20
C MET A 6 -15.38 7.45 -25.84
N ASP A 7 -14.69 7.02 -26.90
CA ASP A 7 -14.91 5.73 -27.58
C ASP A 7 -13.90 4.64 -27.12
N ASP A 8 -13.04 4.93 -26.15
CA ASP A 8 -12.08 3.95 -25.63
C ASP A 8 -12.76 2.97 -24.67
N TYR A 9 -12.65 1.70 -24.95
CA TYR A 9 -13.11 0.62 -24.06
C TYR A 9 -12.03 0.27 -23.05
N PHE A 10 -12.40 0.21 -21.77
CA PHE A 10 -11.56 -0.26 -20.68
C PHE A 10 -12.19 -1.46 -19.98
N ASP A 11 -11.39 -2.47 -19.65
CA ASP A 11 -11.84 -3.64 -18.90
C ASP A 11 -12.07 -3.29 -17.43
N VAL A 12 -11.25 -2.39 -16.89
CA VAL A 12 -11.29 -1.98 -15.48
C VAL A 12 -11.11 -0.46 -15.36
N VAL A 13 -11.95 0.13 -14.53
CA VAL A 13 -11.81 1.54 -14.12
C VAL A 13 -11.50 1.57 -12.62
N ILE A 14 -10.38 2.20 -12.25
CA ILE A 14 -9.97 2.39 -10.85
C ILE A 14 -10.06 3.87 -10.53
N VAL A 15 -10.81 4.22 -9.49
CA VAL A 15 -10.97 5.58 -9.02
C VAL A 15 -10.08 5.84 -7.83
N GLY A 16 -9.08 6.71 -8.01
CA GLY A 16 -8.10 7.09 -7.00
C GLY A 16 -6.69 6.55 -7.28
N THR A 17 -5.71 7.43 -7.17
CA THR A 17 -4.27 7.16 -7.36
C THR A 17 -3.50 7.07 -6.05
N GLY A 18 -4.19 6.77 -4.95
CA GLY A 18 -3.53 6.40 -3.70
C GLY A 18 -2.89 5.01 -3.78
N ALA A 19 -2.15 4.62 -2.73
CA ALA A 19 -1.43 3.34 -2.69
C ALA A 19 -2.30 2.13 -3.07
N ALA A 20 -3.55 2.09 -2.63
CA ALA A 20 -4.47 0.98 -2.94
C ALA A 20 -4.83 0.91 -4.43
N GLY A 21 -5.15 2.05 -5.07
CA GLY A 21 -5.50 2.09 -6.49
C GLY A 21 -4.32 1.75 -7.39
N LEU A 22 -3.15 2.32 -7.11
CA LEU A 22 -1.91 2.02 -7.83
C LEU A 22 -1.51 0.55 -7.69
N TYR A 23 -1.55 0.03 -6.45
CA TYR A 23 -1.22 -1.37 -6.18
C TYR A 23 -2.22 -2.33 -6.84
N CYS A 24 -3.52 -2.00 -6.84
CA CYS A 24 -4.54 -2.76 -7.56
C CYS A 24 -4.24 -2.81 -9.06
N ALA A 25 -3.99 -1.67 -9.69
CA ALA A 25 -3.69 -1.60 -11.12
C ALA A 25 -2.50 -2.48 -11.51
N LEU A 26 -1.41 -2.44 -10.74
CA LEU A 26 -0.18 -3.21 -10.96
C LEU A 26 -0.33 -4.72 -10.73
N ASN A 27 -1.37 -5.17 -10.05
CA ASN A 27 -1.63 -6.57 -9.76
C ASN A 27 -2.75 -7.18 -10.62
N LEU A 28 -3.37 -6.40 -11.50
CA LEU A 28 -4.29 -6.91 -12.51
C LEU A 28 -3.54 -7.52 -13.70
N PRO A 29 -4.12 -8.52 -14.38
CA PRO A 29 -3.51 -9.12 -15.56
C PRO A 29 -3.20 -8.08 -16.66
N ALA A 30 -2.00 -8.12 -17.23
CA ALA A 30 -1.54 -7.19 -18.26
C ALA A 30 -2.41 -7.16 -19.53
N ARG A 31 -3.28 -8.17 -19.74
CA ARG A 31 -4.24 -8.19 -20.87
C ARG A 31 -5.40 -7.22 -20.68
N TYR A 32 -5.62 -6.70 -19.47
CA TYR A 32 -6.68 -5.73 -19.21
C TYR A 32 -6.22 -4.32 -19.55
N ARG A 33 -7.07 -3.58 -20.27
CA ARG A 33 -6.94 -2.13 -20.39
C ARG A 33 -7.54 -1.49 -19.15
N ILE A 34 -6.72 -0.72 -18.44
CA ILE A 34 -7.07 -0.15 -17.14
C ILE A 34 -7.08 1.36 -17.25
N LEU A 35 -8.16 1.98 -16.80
CA LEU A 35 -8.26 3.42 -16.64
C LEU A 35 -8.12 3.78 -15.17
N LEU A 36 -7.10 4.57 -14.83
CA LEU A 36 -6.95 5.22 -13.52
C LEU A 36 -7.51 6.64 -13.57
N LEU A 37 -8.49 6.90 -12.74
CA LEU A 37 -9.07 8.24 -12.58
C LEU A 37 -8.63 8.89 -11.28
N THR A 38 -8.24 10.13 -11.34
CA THR A 38 -7.90 10.92 -10.15
C THR A 38 -8.59 12.28 -10.17
N LYS A 39 -8.92 12.79 -9.00
CA LYS A 39 -9.57 14.09 -8.85
C LYS A 39 -8.58 15.25 -9.09
N GLN A 40 -7.31 15.04 -8.79
CA GLN A 40 -6.23 16.02 -8.90
C GLN A 40 -5.07 15.39 -9.68
N LYS A 41 -3.84 15.84 -9.46
CA LYS A 41 -2.67 15.18 -10.05
C LYS A 41 -2.47 13.78 -9.47
N ALA A 42 -1.85 12.90 -10.24
CA ALA A 42 -1.70 11.49 -9.86
C ALA A 42 -0.85 11.28 -8.60
N ASP A 43 0.02 12.22 -8.27
CA ASP A 43 0.86 12.28 -7.07
C ASP A 43 0.24 13.05 -5.89
N GLU A 44 -0.99 13.56 -6.06
CA GLU A 44 -1.71 14.26 -4.99
C GLU A 44 -2.76 13.33 -4.37
N SER A 45 -2.38 12.55 -3.36
CA SER A 45 -3.29 11.65 -2.63
C SER A 45 -2.99 11.67 -1.14
N ASP A 46 -3.97 11.30 -0.31
CA ASP A 46 -3.76 11.14 1.14
C ASP A 46 -2.68 10.10 1.45
N SER A 47 -2.57 9.06 0.62
CA SER A 47 -1.49 8.08 0.74
C SER A 47 -0.11 8.71 0.54
N PHE A 48 0.03 9.67 -0.37
CA PHE A 48 1.28 10.39 -0.60
C PHE A 48 1.69 11.24 0.61
N LEU A 49 0.73 11.81 1.33
CA LEU A 49 0.95 12.65 2.50
C LEU A 49 1.14 11.86 3.81
N ALA A 50 0.92 10.55 3.79
CA ALA A 50 1.00 9.73 4.99
C ALA A 50 2.45 9.61 5.49
N GLN A 51 2.68 9.94 6.77
CA GLN A 51 4.02 9.99 7.38
C GLN A 51 4.36 8.74 8.19
N GLY A 52 3.41 8.23 8.98
CA GLY A 52 3.64 7.25 10.03
C GLY A 52 4.29 5.94 9.61
N GLY A 53 3.81 5.29 8.57
CA GLY A 53 4.36 4.03 8.10
C GLY A 53 3.32 2.99 7.72
N ILE A 54 3.76 1.75 7.48
CA ILE A 54 2.91 0.63 7.11
C ILE A 54 3.14 -0.56 8.04
N CYS A 55 2.07 -1.19 8.51
CA CYS A 55 2.15 -2.32 9.43
C CYS A 55 2.46 -3.63 8.71
N MET A 56 3.26 -4.47 9.34
CA MET A 56 3.56 -5.83 8.89
C MET A 56 3.53 -6.77 10.10
N GLN A 57 2.93 -7.93 9.95
CA GLN A 57 3.00 -8.98 10.97
C GLN A 57 4.45 -9.41 11.21
N HIS A 58 4.94 -9.28 12.44
CA HIS A 58 6.30 -9.64 12.82
C HIS A 58 6.36 -11.03 13.47
N GLY A 59 6.40 -12.06 12.62
CA GLY A 59 6.38 -13.46 13.04
C GLY A 59 4.99 -13.97 13.47
N GLU A 60 4.87 -15.29 13.64
CA GLU A 60 3.59 -15.93 13.97
C GLU A 60 3.02 -15.49 15.31
N ALA A 61 3.88 -15.28 16.31
CA ALA A 61 3.46 -14.83 17.66
C ALA A 61 2.90 -13.41 17.69
N ASP A 62 3.02 -12.64 16.61
CA ASP A 62 2.49 -11.28 16.51
C ASP A 62 1.06 -11.24 15.98
N TYR A 63 0.55 -12.32 15.38
CA TYR A 63 -0.80 -12.33 14.79
C TYR A 63 -1.88 -11.91 15.77
N ARG A 64 -1.96 -12.58 16.91
CA ARG A 64 -3.03 -12.32 17.90
C ARG A 64 -2.93 -10.91 18.51
N PRO A 65 -1.76 -10.43 18.99
CA PRO A 65 -1.60 -9.05 19.43
C PRO A 65 -1.93 -8.02 18.33
N PHE A 66 -1.56 -8.26 17.08
CA PHE A 66 -1.88 -7.34 15.98
C PHE A 66 -3.40 -7.27 15.72
N PHE A 67 -4.06 -8.43 15.71
CA PHE A 67 -5.51 -8.51 15.55
C PHE A 67 -6.24 -7.75 16.68
N ASP A 68 -5.88 -8.01 17.94
CA ASP A 68 -6.51 -7.39 19.10
C ASP A 68 -6.26 -5.88 19.15
N ASP A 69 -5.04 -5.42 18.82
CA ASP A 69 -4.70 -3.99 18.71
C ASP A 69 -5.56 -3.30 17.64
N THR A 70 -5.71 -3.92 16.46
CA THR A 70 -6.50 -3.38 15.35
C THR A 70 -7.98 -3.32 15.70
N MET A 71 -8.55 -4.39 16.27
CA MET A 71 -9.94 -4.41 16.69
C MET A 71 -10.23 -3.36 17.75
N ARG A 72 -9.34 -3.22 18.74
CA ARG A 72 -9.46 -2.20 19.81
C ARG A 72 -9.36 -0.78 19.27
N ALA A 73 -8.40 -0.51 18.36
CA ALA A 73 -8.22 0.81 17.76
C ALA A 73 -9.45 1.24 16.95
N GLY A 74 -10.13 0.31 16.31
CA GLY A 74 -11.39 0.54 15.58
C GLY A 74 -12.63 0.40 16.46
N HIS A 75 -12.51 0.46 17.79
CA HIS A 75 -13.62 0.33 18.75
C HIS A 75 -14.51 -0.90 18.53
N TYR A 76 -13.91 -1.98 17.96
CA TYR A 76 -14.59 -3.24 17.58
C TYR A 76 -15.67 -3.10 16.50
N GLU A 77 -15.69 -1.97 15.79
CA GLU A 77 -16.54 -1.76 14.59
C GLU A 77 -15.95 -2.39 13.32
N ASN A 78 -14.68 -2.82 13.37
CA ASN A 78 -14.00 -3.46 12.25
C ASN A 78 -14.65 -4.80 11.90
N ASN A 79 -14.66 -5.11 10.60
CA ASN A 79 -14.99 -6.48 10.15
C ASN A 79 -13.83 -7.44 10.48
N PRO A 80 -14.01 -8.44 11.35
CA PRO A 80 -12.92 -9.32 11.78
C PRO A 80 -12.27 -10.11 10.63
N ALA A 81 -13.05 -10.51 9.62
CA ALA A 81 -12.54 -11.26 8.48
C ALA A 81 -11.62 -10.37 7.60
N THR A 82 -11.96 -9.09 7.46
CA THR A 82 -11.12 -8.13 6.74
C THR A 82 -9.82 -7.85 7.50
N VAL A 83 -9.88 -7.73 8.84
CA VAL A 83 -8.69 -7.58 9.68
C VAL A 83 -7.78 -8.81 9.59
N ASP A 84 -8.35 -10.03 9.64
CA ASP A 84 -7.59 -11.26 9.45
C ASP A 84 -6.87 -11.28 8.09
N LEU A 85 -7.59 -10.97 7.01
CA LEU A 85 -7.03 -10.91 5.66
C LEU A 85 -5.89 -9.89 5.57
N MET A 86 -6.08 -8.68 6.10
CA MET A 86 -5.07 -7.62 6.12
C MET A 86 -3.80 -8.09 6.82
N ILE A 87 -3.91 -8.68 8.00
CA ILE A 87 -2.74 -9.12 8.78
C ILE A 87 -2.01 -10.24 8.06
N ARG A 88 -2.71 -11.27 7.60
CA ARG A 88 -2.09 -12.43 6.93
C ARG A 88 -1.44 -12.08 5.60
N SER A 89 -1.99 -11.13 4.86
CA SER A 89 -1.41 -10.68 3.59
C SER A 89 -0.25 -9.69 3.76
N SER A 90 -0.10 -9.07 4.93
CA SER A 90 0.88 -8.00 5.15
C SER A 90 2.31 -8.38 4.77
N ASN A 91 2.76 -9.58 5.13
CA ASN A 91 4.10 -10.07 4.80
C ASN A 91 4.36 -10.19 3.29
N SER A 92 3.39 -10.70 2.54
CA SER A 92 3.51 -10.86 1.07
C SER A 92 3.51 -9.51 0.37
N ILE A 93 2.63 -8.61 0.81
CA ILE A 93 2.53 -7.25 0.27
C ILE A 93 3.82 -6.46 0.52
N ILE A 94 4.35 -6.48 1.74
CA ILE A 94 5.61 -5.76 2.05
C ILE A 94 6.78 -6.30 1.23
N ARG A 95 6.89 -7.62 1.08
CA ARG A 95 7.92 -8.22 0.22
C ARG A 95 7.77 -7.80 -1.25
N ASP A 96 6.55 -7.66 -1.72
CA ASP A 96 6.28 -7.18 -3.07
C ASP A 96 6.65 -5.70 -3.22
N LEU A 97 6.28 -4.84 -2.29
CA LEU A 97 6.68 -3.43 -2.28
C LEU A 97 8.21 -3.26 -2.29
N VAL A 98 8.93 -4.05 -1.49
CA VAL A 98 10.40 -4.05 -1.50
C VAL A 98 10.96 -4.50 -2.85
N ARG A 99 10.39 -5.52 -3.49
CA ARG A 99 10.80 -5.98 -4.84
C ARG A 99 10.56 -4.92 -5.91
N ARG A 100 9.51 -4.12 -5.77
CA ARG A 100 9.20 -2.99 -6.65
C ARG A 100 10.10 -1.78 -6.42
N GLY A 101 10.92 -1.80 -5.36
CA GLY A 101 11.92 -0.77 -5.09
C GLY A 101 11.55 0.19 -3.95
N VAL A 102 10.49 -0.06 -3.19
CA VAL A 102 10.17 0.73 -1.98
C VAL A 102 11.28 0.55 -0.95
N ARG A 103 11.82 1.66 -0.48
CA ARG A 103 12.93 1.70 0.48
C ARG A 103 12.40 1.90 1.88
N PHE A 104 12.32 0.85 2.65
CA PHE A 104 12.08 0.93 4.09
C PHE A 104 13.40 1.05 4.85
N ALA A 105 13.36 1.69 6.03
CA ALA A 105 14.50 1.77 6.92
C ALA A 105 15.03 0.38 7.28
N ARG A 106 16.37 0.26 7.35
CA ARG A 106 17.07 -0.98 7.67
C ARG A 106 18.06 -0.74 8.81
N ASP A 107 18.38 -1.80 9.50
CA ASP A 107 19.44 -1.81 10.51
C ASP A 107 20.85 -1.99 9.85
N ASP A 108 21.88 -1.99 10.67
CA ASP A 108 23.28 -2.12 10.24
C ASP A 108 23.59 -3.48 9.59
N HIS A 109 22.70 -4.47 9.74
CA HIS A 109 22.79 -5.79 9.13
C HIS A 109 21.94 -5.91 7.86
N GLY A 110 21.24 -4.83 7.45
CA GLY A 110 20.38 -4.79 6.28
C GLY A 110 18.98 -5.38 6.50
N ALA A 111 18.62 -5.78 7.71
CA ALA A 111 17.28 -6.24 8.03
C ALA A 111 16.29 -5.05 8.15
N LEU A 112 15.00 -5.29 7.86
CA LEU A 112 13.96 -4.28 7.99
C LEU A 112 13.87 -3.81 9.45
N ARG A 113 13.87 -2.49 9.63
CA ARG A 113 13.73 -1.85 10.93
C ARG A 113 12.27 -1.56 11.22
N PHE A 114 11.82 -1.96 12.42
CA PHE A 114 10.45 -1.75 12.89
C PHE A 114 10.39 -0.70 13.99
N THR A 115 9.34 0.10 13.98
CA THR A 115 8.99 1.01 15.05
C THR A 115 7.60 0.68 15.61
N ARG A 116 7.27 1.30 16.74
CA ARG A 116 5.96 1.20 17.38
C ARG A 116 5.34 2.58 17.46
N GLU A 117 4.13 2.71 16.96
CA GLU A 117 3.36 3.94 17.01
C GLU A 117 1.88 3.67 17.35
N GLY A 118 1.18 4.72 17.78
CA GLY A 118 -0.26 4.69 18.01
C GLY A 118 -0.70 3.58 18.97
N ALA A 119 -1.75 2.86 18.59
CA ALA A 119 -2.38 1.82 19.39
C ALA A 119 -1.67 0.45 19.36
N HIS A 120 -0.51 0.34 18.72
CA HIS A 120 0.22 -0.92 18.59
C HIS A 120 0.91 -1.32 19.89
N SER A 121 0.70 -2.55 20.33
CA SER A 121 1.35 -3.13 21.53
C SER A 121 2.80 -3.56 21.28
N ARG A 122 3.19 -3.77 19.99
CA ARG A 122 4.52 -4.24 19.57
C ARG A 122 5.05 -3.43 18.40
N PRO A 123 6.39 -3.37 18.18
CA PRO A 123 6.98 -2.84 16.97
C PRO A 123 6.56 -3.70 15.75
N ARG A 124 5.83 -3.12 14.80
CA ARG A 124 5.42 -3.75 13.54
C ARG A 124 5.25 -2.78 12.39
N ILE A 125 5.68 -1.54 12.58
CA ILE A 125 5.55 -0.48 11.60
C ILE A 125 6.86 -0.32 10.86
N LEU A 126 6.82 -0.49 9.55
CA LEU A 126 7.91 -0.16 8.63
C LEU A 126 7.76 1.28 8.18
N PHE A 127 8.86 1.97 8.01
CA PHE A 127 8.88 3.39 7.70
C PHE A 127 10.06 3.75 6.78
N HIS A 128 9.93 4.88 6.11
CA HIS A 128 10.99 5.54 5.37
C HIS A 128 11.04 7.00 5.83
N GLU A 129 11.97 7.32 6.73
CA GLU A 129 12.03 8.63 7.38
C GLU A 129 10.65 9.04 7.93
N ASP A 130 10.16 10.23 7.61
CA ASP A 130 8.80 10.72 7.90
C ASP A 130 7.93 10.86 6.63
N ILE A 131 8.33 10.19 5.53
CA ILE A 131 7.71 10.28 4.22
C ILE A 131 7.34 8.91 3.64
N THR A 132 6.94 7.97 4.49
CA THR A 132 6.68 6.58 4.08
C THR A 132 5.61 6.48 2.98
N GLY A 133 4.55 7.26 3.10
CA GLY A 133 3.48 7.28 2.09
C GLY A 133 3.96 7.80 0.75
N HIS A 134 4.77 8.85 0.74
CA HIS A 134 5.42 9.37 -0.48
C HIS A 134 6.29 8.30 -1.14
N GLU A 135 7.17 7.63 -0.39
CA GLU A 135 8.06 6.59 -0.91
C GLU A 135 7.28 5.45 -1.57
N ILE A 136 6.23 4.95 -0.90
CA ILE A 136 5.38 3.88 -1.43
C ILE A 136 4.64 4.34 -2.68
N THR A 137 3.94 5.48 -2.60
CA THR A 137 3.05 5.95 -3.66
C THR A 137 3.84 6.35 -4.91
N GLN A 138 4.97 7.05 -4.74
CA GLN A 138 5.82 7.45 -5.84
C GLN A 138 6.45 6.26 -6.56
N THR A 139 6.89 5.25 -5.80
CA THR A 139 7.43 4.00 -6.37
C THR A 139 6.38 3.29 -7.22
N LEU A 140 5.16 3.12 -6.70
CA LEU A 140 4.07 2.49 -7.42
C LEU A 140 3.63 3.32 -8.64
N LEU A 141 3.53 4.64 -8.51
CA LEU A 141 3.17 5.52 -9.61
C LEU A 141 4.18 5.46 -10.75
N ASN A 142 5.48 5.47 -10.42
CA ASN A 142 6.54 5.36 -11.42
C ASN A 142 6.47 4.03 -12.19
N GLU A 143 6.02 2.95 -11.55
CA GLU A 143 5.82 1.66 -12.20
C GLU A 143 4.57 1.69 -13.09
N VAL A 144 3.45 2.22 -12.60
CA VAL A 144 2.21 2.40 -13.37
C VAL A 144 2.45 3.19 -14.65
N LEU A 145 3.21 4.29 -14.59
CA LEU A 145 3.53 5.14 -15.74
C LEU A 145 4.36 4.44 -16.83
N ARG A 146 4.94 3.27 -16.52
CA ARG A 146 5.67 2.43 -17.50
C ARG A 146 4.80 1.34 -18.10
N CYS A 147 3.61 1.12 -17.59
CA CYS A 147 2.69 0.10 -18.08
C CYS A 147 1.89 0.64 -19.28
N GLU A 148 2.00 -0.03 -20.42
CA GLU A 148 1.31 0.38 -21.65
C GLU A 148 -0.22 0.17 -21.59
N ASN A 149 -0.66 -0.73 -20.72
CA ASN A 149 -2.07 -1.09 -20.56
C ASN A 149 -2.80 -0.30 -19.48
N ILE A 150 -2.14 0.69 -18.85
CA ILE A 150 -2.72 1.56 -17.81
C ILE A 150 -2.68 3.01 -18.30
N GLU A 151 -3.85 3.65 -18.34
CA GLU A 151 -4.03 5.04 -18.74
C GLU A 151 -4.53 5.93 -17.60
#